data_acae0fdb63fc2dd8a3a82ae933621700
#
_entry.id   acae0fdb63fc2dd8a3a82ae933621700
#
_cell.length_a   1.000
_cell.length_b   1.000
_cell.length_c   1.000
_cell.angle_alpha   90.00
_cell.angle_beta   90.00
_cell.angle_gamma   90.00
#
_symmetry.space_group_name_H-M   'P 1'
#
loop_
_entity.id
_entity.type
_entity.pdbx_description
1 polymer ?
#
loop_
_entity_poly.entity_id
_entity_poly.type
_entity_poly.pdbx_seq_one_letter_code
_entity_poly.pdbx_strand_id
1 'polypeptide(L)'
;AQGEYNRNYTFIHPITGKKLVLRINFGSQMHLKDQILYEYKALKLLENSGRTPKAIYADGSCQYLPYGVMVMEFLPGHSLDYKTELLSAAGCLADIHSVKMPEAHSLVRPEEPLKAILEECEAMVKTYMESELGDEQKKRRIRSLLDQGWKAVENLETDIPYHCCINTELN
;
A
#
# COMPACT_ATOMS: atom_id res chain seq x y z
N ALA A 1 -0.54 0.42 16.96
CA ALA A 1 -1.38 -0.37 16.06
C ALA A 1 -0.59 -1.56 15.52
N GLN A 2 -1.25 -2.67 15.31
CA GLN A 2 -0.66 -3.90 14.82
C GLN A 2 -1.34 -4.26 13.49
N GLY A 3 -0.56 -4.33 12.43
CA GLY A 3 -0.95 -4.90 11.15
C GLY A 3 -0.29 -6.27 10.96
N GLU A 4 -0.59 -6.94 9.86
CA GLU A 4 -0.05 -8.27 9.54
C GLU A 4 1.48 -8.26 9.40
N TYR A 5 2.01 -7.26 8.72
CA TYR A 5 3.44 -7.15 8.39
C TYR A 5 4.17 -6.05 9.17
N ASN A 6 3.45 -5.21 9.93
CA ASN A 6 4.04 -4.07 10.61
C ASN A 6 3.54 -3.93 12.05
N ARG A 7 4.43 -3.53 12.95
CA ARG A 7 4.09 -3.04 14.30
C ARG A 7 4.48 -1.57 14.42
N ASN A 8 3.55 -0.77 14.93
CA ASN A 8 3.75 0.66 15.14
C ASN A 8 3.74 0.97 16.64
N TYR A 9 4.79 1.64 17.10
CA TYR A 9 4.96 2.11 18.46
C TYR A 9 5.05 3.63 18.47
N THR A 10 4.47 4.29 19.46
CA THR A 10 4.66 5.71 19.66
C THR A 10 5.66 5.97 20.78
N PHE A 11 6.50 6.99 20.61
CA PHE A 11 7.45 7.41 21.62
C PHE A 11 7.64 8.92 21.60
N ILE A 12 8.23 9.46 22.69
CA ILE A 12 8.61 10.87 22.77
C ILE A 12 10.12 10.95 22.46
N HIS A 13 10.47 11.75 21.46
CA HIS A 13 11.88 11.95 21.11
C HIS A 13 12.61 12.66 22.27
N PRO A 14 13.71 12.10 22.81
CA PRO A 14 14.28 12.56 24.08
C PRO A 14 14.86 13.99 24.02
N ILE A 15 15.29 14.44 22.85
CA ILE A 15 15.89 15.78 22.68
C ILE A 15 14.82 16.81 22.30
N THR A 16 13.92 16.47 21.35
CA THR A 16 12.99 17.46 20.79
C THR A 16 11.63 17.48 21.49
N GLY A 17 11.31 16.49 22.33
CA GLY A 17 10.01 16.33 22.97
C GLY A 17 8.88 15.98 21.99
N LYS A 18 9.15 15.80 20.72
CA LYS A 18 8.12 15.46 19.71
C LYS A 18 7.66 14.02 19.86
N LYS A 19 6.36 13.80 19.74
CA LYS A 19 5.79 12.46 19.63
C LYS A 19 6.00 11.94 18.22
N LEU A 20 6.58 10.74 18.11
CA LEU A 20 6.93 10.10 16.84
C LEU A 20 6.38 8.66 16.81
N VAL A 21 6.37 8.06 15.64
CA VAL A 21 6.04 6.65 15.40
C VAL A 21 7.30 5.91 14.98
N LEU A 22 7.57 4.81 15.66
CA LEU A 22 8.51 3.78 15.22
C LEU A 22 7.71 2.65 14.58
N ARG A 23 7.96 2.40 13.30
CA ARG A 23 7.42 1.24 12.56
C ARG A 23 8.50 0.18 12.46
N ILE A 24 8.15 -1.05 12.82
CA ILE A 24 8.98 -2.25 12.65
C ILE A 24 8.29 -3.13 11.62
N ASN A 25 9.01 -3.51 10.58
CA ASN A 25 8.50 -4.31 9.47
C ASN A 25 8.99 -5.77 9.59
N PHE A 26 8.07 -6.71 9.54
CA PHE A 26 8.32 -8.16 9.67
C PHE A 26 8.17 -8.92 8.35
N GLY A 27 7.69 -8.27 7.31
CA GLY A 27 7.44 -8.92 6.03
C GLY A 27 6.91 -7.96 4.96
N SER A 28 6.54 -8.51 3.82
CA SER A 28 6.04 -7.75 2.68
C SER A 28 4.90 -8.48 1.99
N GLN A 29 3.75 -7.83 1.89
CA GLN A 29 2.64 -8.30 1.07
C GLN A 29 2.98 -8.32 -0.42
N MET A 30 3.80 -7.36 -0.84
CA MET A 30 4.25 -7.22 -2.24
C MET A 30 5.52 -8.03 -2.54
N HIS A 31 5.95 -8.91 -1.64
CA HIS A 31 7.18 -9.69 -1.76
C HIS A 31 8.44 -8.86 -2.04
N LEU A 32 8.47 -7.61 -1.59
CA LEU A 32 9.61 -6.71 -1.75
C LEU A 32 10.73 -7.10 -0.80
N LYS A 33 11.96 -7.11 -1.31
CA LYS A 33 13.16 -7.41 -0.51
C LYS A 33 13.35 -6.42 0.64
N ASP A 34 12.96 -5.18 0.42
CA ASP A 34 13.17 -4.07 1.37
C ASP A 34 11.90 -3.21 1.45
N GLN A 35 10.87 -3.78 2.07
CA GLN A 35 9.57 -3.14 2.25
C GLN A 35 9.69 -1.81 2.99
N ILE A 36 10.54 -1.71 4.02
CA ILE A 36 10.61 -0.50 4.84
C ILE A 36 11.20 0.69 4.08
N LEU A 37 12.22 0.46 3.24
CA LEU A 37 12.77 1.52 2.40
C LEU A 37 11.82 1.88 1.25
N TYR A 38 11.04 0.93 0.75
CA TYR A 38 9.98 1.22 -0.22
C TYR A 38 8.94 2.16 0.37
N GLU A 39 8.41 1.86 1.56
CA GLU A 39 7.45 2.72 2.27
C GLU A 39 8.04 4.10 2.60
N TYR A 40 9.30 4.15 3.06
CA TYR A 40 10.00 5.41 3.33
C TYR A 40 10.05 6.30 2.08
N LYS A 41 10.45 5.74 0.94
CA LYS A 41 10.54 6.47 -0.33
C LYS A 41 9.16 6.90 -0.82
N ALA A 42 8.12 6.08 -0.65
CA ALA A 42 6.75 6.45 -0.96
C ALA A 42 6.29 7.66 -0.13
N LEU A 43 6.51 7.65 1.19
CA LEU A 43 6.18 8.79 2.05
C LEU A 43 6.95 10.05 1.65
N LYS A 44 8.24 9.91 1.27
CA LYS A 44 9.03 11.05 0.78
C LYS A 44 8.49 11.65 -0.52
N LEU A 45 8.03 10.84 -1.45
CA LEU A 45 7.40 11.31 -2.68
C LEU A 45 6.07 12.04 -2.42
N LEU A 46 5.31 11.58 -1.44
CA LEU A 46 3.99 12.10 -1.10
C LEU A 46 4.01 13.24 -0.06
N GLU A 47 5.17 13.60 0.48
CA GLU A 47 5.30 14.59 1.57
C GLU A 47 4.66 15.93 1.19
N ASN A 48 4.75 16.34 -0.07
CA ASN A 48 4.18 17.58 -0.57
C ASN A 48 2.65 17.59 -0.64
N SER A 49 1.99 16.45 -0.53
CA SER A 49 0.52 16.40 -0.40
C SER A 49 0.02 17.03 0.90
N GLY A 50 0.87 17.07 1.93
CA GLY A 50 0.48 17.46 3.29
C GLY A 50 -0.49 16.49 3.97
N ARG A 51 -0.71 15.31 3.37
CA ARG A 51 -1.70 14.32 3.83
C ARG A 51 -1.07 13.02 4.35
N THR A 52 0.25 12.93 4.32
CA THR A 52 1.00 11.76 4.80
C THR A 52 1.94 12.16 5.94
N PRO A 53 2.27 11.24 6.87
CA PRO A 53 3.26 11.52 7.89
C PRO A 53 4.63 11.76 7.24
N LYS A 54 5.39 12.70 7.77
CA LYS A 54 6.77 12.92 7.34
C LYS A 54 7.65 11.75 7.75
N ALA A 55 8.28 11.11 6.79
CA ALA A 55 9.28 10.09 7.04
C ALA A 55 10.60 10.74 7.45
N ILE A 56 11.12 10.38 8.65
CA ILE A 56 12.31 11.01 9.26
C ILE A 56 13.55 10.16 9.02
N TYR A 57 13.46 8.86 9.28
CA TYR A 57 14.56 7.92 9.20
C TYR A 57 14.06 6.55 8.80
N ALA A 58 14.86 5.79 8.05
CA ALA A 58 14.62 4.38 7.81
C ALA A 58 15.92 3.60 7.74
N ASP A 59 15.90 2.37 8.23
CA ASP A 59 17.00 1.41 8.13
C ASP A 59 16.45 0.04 7.72
N GLY A 60 16.84 -0.39 6.52
CA GLY A 60 16.56 -1.71 5.97
C GLY A 60 17.77 -2.63 6.01
N SER A 61 18.90 -2.21 6.60
CA SER A 61 20.14 -2.99 6.63
C SER A 61 20.06 -4.25 7.47
N CYS A 62 19.12 -4.27 8.43
CA CYS A 62 18.97 -5.34 9.43
C CYS A 62 20.24 -5.63 10.25
N GLN A 63 21.17 -4.64 10.36
CA GLN A 63 22.43 -4.83 11.07
C GLN A 63 22.29 -4.83 12.60
N TYR A 64 21.39 -3.98 13.12
CA TYR A 64 21.17 -3.81 14.56
C TYR A 64 19.93 -4.52 15.06
N LEU A 65 18.90 -4.61 14.24
CA LEU A 65 17.66 -5.34 14.49
C LEU A 65 17.44 -6.28 13.30
N PRO A 66 16.90 -7.49 13.51
CA PRO A 66 16.64 -8.44 12.43
C PRO A 66 15.44 -8.04 11.55
N TYR A 67 15.05 -6.78 11.60
CA TYR A 67 13.87 -6.20 10.95
C TYR A 67 14.17 -4.81 10.41
N GLY A 68 13.52 -4.46 9.30
CA GLY A 68 13.52 -3.09 8.81
C GLY A 68 12.75 -2.16 9.75
N VAL A 69 13.27 -0.95 9.96
CA VAL A 69 12.66 0.05 10.85
C VAL A 69 12.50 1.39 10.17
N MET A 70 11.45 2.13 10.54
CA MET A 70 11.23 3.50 10.09
C MET A 70 10.73 4.36 11.24
N VAL A 71 11.24 5.58 11.32
CA VAL A 71 10.73 6.63 12.20
C VAL A 71 10.01 7.67 11.37
N MET A 72 8.79 8.01 11.78
CA MET A 72 7.96 9.00 11.09
C MET A 72 7.19 9.87 12.08
N GLU A 73 6.62 10.93 11.59
CA GLU A 73 5.75 11.83 12.33
C GLU A 73 4.55 11.10 12.91
N PHE A 74 4.16 11.47 14.12
CA PHE A 74 2.88 11.04 14.68
C PHE A 74 1.80 12.04 14.26
N LEU A 75 0.85 11.60 13.47
CA LEU A 75 -0.34 12.37 13.14
C LEU A 75 -1.44 12.04 14.15
N PRO A 76 -1.95 13.03 14.91
CA PRO A 76 -3.11 12.79 15.77
C PRO A 76 -4.36 12.60 14.92
N GLY A 77 -5.28 11.76 15.39
CA GLY A 77 -6.53 11.49 14.69
C GLY A 77 -7.33 10.39 15.36
N HIS A 78 -8.44 10.07 14.75
CA HIS A 78 -9.32 8.96 15.10
C HIS A 78 -9.60 8.12 13.84
N SER A 79 -10.20 6.97 14.01
CA SER A 79 -10.63 6.14 12.88
C SER A 79 -11.72 6.84 12.07
N LEU A 80 -11.68 6.69 10.75
CA LEU A 80 -12.63 7.29 9.82
C LEU A 80 -14.07 6.84 10.14
N ASP A 81 -14.98 7.80 10.32
CA ASP A 81 -16.40 7.54 10.34
C ASP A 81 -16.97 7.57 8.92
N TYR A 82 -17.24 6.40 8.37
CA TYR A 82 -17.76 6.24 7.01
C TYR A 82 -19.13 6.90 6.77
N LYS A 83 -19.86 7.26 7.81
CA LYS A 83 -21.17 7.92 7.65
C LYS A 83 -21.05 9.43 7.48
N THR A 84 -20.05 10.04 8.10
CA THR A 84 -19.95 11.50 8.22
C THR A 84 -18.69 12.08 7.56
N GLU A 85 -17.63 11.29 7.34
CA GLU A 85 -16.32 11.79 6.96
C GLU A 85 -15.85 11.37 5.55
N LEU A 86 -16.68 10.68 4.76
CA LEU A 86 -16.29 10.23 3.41
C LEU A 86 -15.85 11.37 2.49
N LEU A 87 -16.48 12.53 2.59
CA LEU A 87 -16.11 13.68 1.78
C LEU A 87 -14.70 14.20 2.13
N SER A 88 -14.37 14.23 3.43
CA SER A 88 -13.04 14.60 3.90
C SER A 88 -11.98 13.58 3.46
N ALA A 89 -12.31 12.29 3.53
CA ALA A 89 -11.45 11.21 3.06
C ALA A 89 -11.21 11.31 1.53
N ALA A 90 -12.25 11.57 0.74
CA ALA A 90 -12.13 11.79 -0.71
C ALA A 90 -11.24 13.00 -1.03
N GLY A 91 -11.35 14.10 -0.28
CA GLY A 91 -10.47 15.27 -0.41
C GLY A 91 -9.00 14.92 -0.10
N CYS A 92 -8.77 14.15 0.97
CA CYS A 92 -7.43 13.68 1.32
C CYS A 92 -6.81 12.83 0.20
N LEU A 93 -7.59 11.90 -0.39
CA LEU A 93 -7.12 11.10 -1.53
C LEU A 93 -6.87 11.95 -2.77
N ALA A 94 -7.73 12.90 -3.07
CA ALA A 94 -7.55 13.81 -4.20
C ALA A 94 -6.23 14.60 -4.08
N ASP A 95 -5.90 15.09 -2.87
CA ASP A 95 -4.63 15.79 -2.62
C ASP A 95 -3.43 14.85 -2.84
N ILE A 96 -3.49 13.61 -2.38
CA ILE A 96 -2.45 12.60 -2.59
C ILE A 96 -2.30 12.28 -4.09
N HIS A 97 -3.41 12.04 -4.79
CA HIS A 97 -3.41 11.72 -6.22
C HIS A 97 -2.98 12.89 -7.10
N SER A 98 -3.09 14.13 -6.62
CA SER A 98 -2.63 15.32 -7.33
C SER A 98 -1.11 15.49 -7.32
N VAL A 99 -0.39 14.76 -6.47
CA VAL A 99 1.07 14.81 -6.41
C VAL A 99 1.65 14.30 -7.73
N LYS A 100 2.36 15.18 -8.43
CA LYS A 100 3.04 14.80 -9.67
C LYS A 100 4.19 13.84 -9.36
N MET A 101 4.10 12.65 -9.93
CA MET A 101 5.15 11.65 -9.80
C MET A 101 6.34 12.01 -10.70
N PRO A 102 7.58 11.99 -10.20
CA PRO A 102 8.76 12.16 -11.04
C PRO A 102 8.88 10.96 -12.00
N GLU A 103 9.53 11.18 -13.16
CA GLU A 103 9.77 10.08 -14.13
C GLU A 103 10.53 8.91 -13.52
N ALA A 104 11.56 9.22 -12.71
CA ALA A 104 12.33 8.22 -11.98
C ALA A 104 11.87 8.15 -10.52
N HIS A 105 11.26 7.04 -10.14
CA HIS A 105 10.86 6.76 -8.76
C HIS A 105 10.97 5.25 -8.48
N SER A 106 10.96 4.90 -7.19
CA SER A 106 11.12 3.51 -6.74
C SER A 106 9.79 2.77 -6.51
N LEU A 107 8.65 3.42 -6.76
CA LEU A 107 7.36 2.76 -6.61
C LEU A 107 7.12 1.78 -7.75
N VAL A 108 6.41 0.72 -7.47
CA VAL A 108 5.97 -0.26 -8.48
C VAL A 108 5.12 0.46 -9.52
N ARG A 109 5.51 0.32 -10.78
CA ARG A 109 4.84 0.92 -11.93
C ARG A 109 4.71 -0.13 -13.02
N PRO A 110 3.66 -0.95 -13.01
CA PRO A 110 3.42 -1.90 -14.08
C PRO A 110 3.07 -1.15 -15.38
N GLU A 111 3.53 -1.66 -16.52
CA GLU A 111 3.19 -1.09 -17.84
C GLU A 111 1.70 -1.21 -18.12
N GLU A 112 1.10 -2.34 -17.74
CA GLU A 112 -0.33 -2.63 -17.88
C GLU A 112 -0.94 -2.92 -16.50
N PRO A 113 -1.33 -1.89 -15.72
CA PRO A 113 -1.74 -2.05 -14.32
C PRO A 113 -2.91 -3.03 -14.11
N LEU A 114 -3.89 -3.02 -15.01
CA LEU A 114 -5.05 -3.91 -14.89
C LEU A 114 -4.69 -5.38 -15.15
N LYS A 115 -3.80 -5.65 -16.12
CA LYS A 115 -3.30 -7.00 -16.34
C LYS A 115 -2.47 -7.48 -15.15
N ALA A 116 -1.58 -6.62 -14.62
CA ALA A 116 -0.77 -6.97 -13.46
C ALA A 116 -1.62 -7.35 -12.24
N ILE A 117 -2.72 -6.64 -11.98
CA ILE A 117 -3.67 -7.00 -10.92
C ILE A 117 -4.34 -8.36 -11.21
N LEU A 118 -4.74 -8.62 -12.45
CA LEU A 118 -5.36 -9.91 -12.80
C LEU A 118 -4.38 -11.08 -12.70
N GLU A 119 -3.10 -10.88 -13.07
CA GLU A 119 -2.04 -11.87 -12.89
C GLU A 119 -1.82 -12.21 -11.41
N GLU A 120 -1.81 -11.20 -10.54
CA GLU A 120 -1.74 -11.39 -9.08
C GLU A 120 -2.97 -12.14 -8.56
N CYS A 121 -4.18 -11.76 -8.99
CA CYS A 121 -5.41 -12.48 -8.68
C CYS A 121 -5.36 -13.93 -9.16
N GLU A 122 -4.82 -14.19 -10.33
CA GLU A 122 -4.70 -15.56 -10.89
C GLU A 122 -3.77 -16.43 -10.04
N ALA A 123 -2.65 -15.88 -9.56
CA ALA A 123 -1.75 -16.58 -8.66
C ALA A 123 -2.44 -16.95 -7.33
N MET A 124 -3.20 -16.02 -6.74
CA MET A 124 -4.00 -16.29 -5.53
C MET A 124 -5.09 -17.32 -5.78
N VAL A 125 -5.81 -17.22 -6.91
CA VAL A 125 -6.85 -18.18 -7.30
C VAL A 125 -6.26 -19.57 -7.47
N LYS A 126 -5.08 -19.70 -8.09
CA LYS A 126 -4.39 -20.99 -8.21
C LYS A 126 -4.16 -21.62 -6.85
N THR A 127 -3.60 -20.88 -5.89
CA THR A 127 -3.39 -21.36 -4.52
C THR A 127 -4.69 -21.80 -3.86
N TYR A 128 -5.78 -21.03 -4.03
CA TYR A 128 -7.09 -21.40 -3.49
C TYR A 128 -7.67 -22.65 -4.14
N MET A 129 -7.52 -22.82 -5.47
CA MET A 129 -7.98 -24.01 -6.20
C MET A 129 -7.29 -25.30 -5.74
N GLU A 130 -6.01 -25.21 -5.37
CA GLU A 130 -5.20 -26.31 -4.85
C GLU A 130 -5.47 -26.60 -3.36
N SER A 131 -6.16 -25.70 -2.65
CA SER A 131 -6.46 -25.87 -1.23
C SER A 131 -7.67 -26.77 -0.98
N GLU A 132 -7.69 -27.40 0.18
CA GLU A 132 -8.84 -28.21 0.69
C GLU A 132 -9.95 -27.32 1.29
N LEU A 133 -9.73 -26.00 1.43
CA LEU A 133 -10.63 -25.07 2.13
C LEU A 133 -11.81 -24.61 1.27
N GLY A 134 -11.73 -24.75 -0.04
CA GLY A 134 -12.73 -24.22 -0.97
C GLY A 134 -13.79 -25.25 -1.38
N ASP A 135 -15.06 -24.88 -1.35
CA ASP A 135 -16.09 -25.69 -1.99
C ASP A 135 -16.11 -25.49 -3.52
N GLU A 136 -16.57 -26.51 -4.23
CA GLU A 136 -16.55 -26.52 -5.70
C GLU A 136 -17.45 -25.44 -6.33
N GLN A 137 -18.49 -24.98 -5.66
CA GLN A 137 -19.34 -23.90 -6.16
C GLN A 137 -18.59 -22.56 -6.11
N LYS A 138 -17.89 -22.28 -5.00
CA LYS A 138 -17.07 -21.08 -4.85
C LYS A 138 -15.91 -21.09 -5.82
N LYS A 139 -15.21 -22.22 -5.98
CA LYS A 139 -14.12 -22.37 -6.95
C LYS A 139 -14.59 -22.01 -8.36
N ARG A 140 -15.71 -22.58 -8.83
CA ARG A 140 -16.30 -22.26 -10.15
C ARG A 140 -16.67 -20.79 -10.27
N ARG A 141 -17.27 -20.19 -9.24
CA ARG A 141 -17.65 -18.77 -9.25
C ARG A 141 -16.44 -17.86 -9.35
N ILE A 142 -15.40 -18.13 -8.56
CA ILE A 142 -14.14 -17.35 -8.58
C ILE A 142 -13.47 -17.44 -9.96
N ARG A 143 -13.36 -18.64 -10.54
CA ARG A 143 -12.81 -18.82 -11.90
C ARG A 143 -13.60 -18.02 -12.93
N SER A 144 -14.93 -18.10 -12.89
CA SER A 144 -15.79 -17.34 -13.81
C SER A 144 -15.60 -15.82 -13.68
N LEU A 145 -15.40 -15.30 -12.48
CA LEU A 145 -15.14 -13.88 -12.26
C LEU A 145 -13.77 -13.47 -12.81
N LEU A 146 -12.75 -14.28 -12.63
CA LEU A 146 -11.43 -14.04 -13.18
C LEU A 146 -11.46 -14.02 -14.72
N ASP A 147 -12.13 -14.99 -15.35
CA ASP A 147 -12.31 -15.05 -16.81
C ASP A 147 -13.05 -13.83 -17.35
N GLN A 148 -14.06 -13.32 -16.61
CA GLN A 148 -14.75 -12.07 -16.94
C GLN A 148 -13.82 -10.87 -16.83
N GLY A 149 -12.98 -10.82 -15.80
CA GLY A 149 -11.96 -9.78 -15.63
C GLY A 149 -11.00 -9.72 -16.82
N TRP A 150 -10.45 -10.85 -17.23
CA TRP A 150 -9.57 -10.93 -18.40
C TRP A 150 -10.24 -10.44 -19.67
N LYS A 151 -11.46 -10.91 -19.97
CA LYS A 151 -12.24 -10.43 -21.12
C LYS A 151 -12.52 -8.93 -21.07
N ALA A 152 -12.77 -8.37 -19.89
CA ALA A 152 -12.99 -6.94 -19.74
C ALA A 152 -11.73 -6.15 -20.06
N VAL A 153 -10.56 -6.59 -19.57
CA VAL A 153 -9.28 -5.91 -19.81
C VAL A 153 -8.85 -5.99 -21.28
N GLU A 154 -9.08 -7.12 -21.96
CA GLU A 154 -8.79 -7.26 -23.39
C GLU A 154 -9.54 -6.26 -24.27
N ASN A 155 -10.72 -5.82 -23.83
CA ASN A 155 -11.60 -4.91 -24.58
C ASN A 155 -11.47 -3.44 -24.11
N LEU A 156 -10.64 -3.14 -23.13
CA LEU A 156 -10.41 -1.77 -22.66
C LEU A 156 -9.36 -1.07 -23.53
N GLU A 157 -9.74 0.04 -24.12
CA GLU A 157 -8.79 1.00 -24.65
C GLU A 157 -8.11 1.70 -23.46
N THR A 158 -6.88 1.32 -23.18
CA THR A 158 -6.10 1.84 -22.03
C THR A 158 -5.22 3.02 -22.47
N ASP A 159 -5.79 4.06 -23.03
CA ASP A 159 -5.08 5.33 -23.17
C ASP A 159 -5.15 6.06 -21.81
N ILE A 160 -4.15 5.79 -20.93
CA ILE A 160 -4.08 6.40 -19.62
C ILE A 160 -3.20 7.65 -19.73
N PRO A 161 -3.79 8.86 -19.77
CA PRO A 161 -3.06 10.09 -20.02
C PRO A 161 -2.15 10.51 -18.86
N TYR A 162 -2.38 9.99 -17.66
CA TYR A 162 -1.53 10.26 -16.48
C TYR A 162 -1.62 9.18 -15.42
N HIS A 163 -0.56 9.06 -14.61
CA HIS A 163 -0.48 8.14 -13.48
C HIS A 163 -0.45 8.93 -12.17
N CYS A 164 -1.12 8.40 -11.16
CA CYS A 164 -1.02 8.89 -9.79
C CYS A 164 -0.60 7.76 -8.85
N CYS A 165 -0.10 8.13 -7.65
CA CYS A 165 0.14 7.15 -6.60
C CYS A 165 -1.21 6.70 -6.04
N ILE A 166 -1.43 5.40 -5.99
CA ILE A 166 -2.63 4.82 -5.39
C ILE A 166 -2.28 4.05 -4.12
N ASN A 167 -3.22 4.02 -3.19
CA ASN A 167 -3.22 3.07 -2.07
C ASN A 167 -4.26 2.00 -2.37
N THR A 168 -3.89 0.73 -2.22
CA THR A 168 -4.77 -0.40 -2.51
C THR A 168 -5.76 -0.68 -1.37
N GLU A 169 -5.52 -0.14 -0.18
CA GLU A 169 -6.41 -0.29 0.98
C GLU A 169 -6.59 1.05 1.70
N LEU A 170 -7.84 1.37 2.00
CA LEU A 170 -8.26 2.45 2.89
C LEU A 170 -8.72 1.83 4.21
N ASN A 171 -7.79 1.72 5.17
CA ASN A 171 -8.07 1.24 6.52
C ASN A 171 -7.99 2.38 7.53
#